data_6495b31d6da29a0fcf9872c83fe34cbf
#
_entry.id   6495b31d6da29a0fcf9872c83fe34cbf
#
_cell.length_a   1.000
_cell.length_b   1.000
_cell.length_c   1.000
_cell.angle_alpha   90.00
_cell.angle_beta   90.00
_cell.angle_gamma   90.00
#
_symmetry.space_group_name_H-M   'P 1'
#
loop_
_entity.id
_entity.type
_entity.pdbx_description
1 polymer ?
#
loop_
_entity_poly.entity_id
_entity_poly.type
_entity_poly.pdbx_seq_one_letter_code
_entity_poly.pdbx_strand_id
1 'polypeptide(L)'
;LMALMYGGSMLISFEVVIGGILLAGERGIDMAYNFLMDYPNFFSIAVYLIPTAIMLPWYYFAFIEKKGFRQTLRAHTRRLSPICFVWVAVLTFAAQHATSLVMTLVDLLAPSVMNDYMELIETSGMTEYSIAWAVSTLILPPILEETVFRGLILQYLGKTGAKFFAANIIQAVFFGIFHMNLVQGFYTFFLGLLLGYLAYRYD
;
A
#
# COMPACT_ATOMS: atom_id res chain seq x y z
N LEU A 1 2.30 -8.97 -7.00
CA LEU A 1 2.63 -8.11 -5.87
C LEU A 1 2.63 -8.89 -4.57
N MET A 2 1.53 -9.53 -4.18
CA MET A 2 1.45 -10.37 -2.96
C MET A 2 2.59 -11.39 -2.87
N ALA A 3 2.85 -12.15 -3.93
CA ALA A 3 3.95 -13.11 -3.95
C ALA A 3 5.32 -12.45 -3.70
N LEU A 4 5.55 -11.24 -4.20
CA LEU A 4 6.78 -10.50 -3.93
C LEU A 4 6.87 -10.02 -2.48
N MET A 5 5.76 -9.59 -1.89
CA MET A 5 5.75 -9.15 -0.48
C MET A 5 5.92 -10.33 0.48
N TYR A 6 5.16 -11.40 0.31
CA TYR A 6 5.30 -12.60 1.15
C TYR A 6 6.65 -13.30 0.94
N GLY A 7 7.09 -13.45 -0.32
CA GLY A 7 8.40 -14.00 -0.62
C GLY A 7 9.53 -13.12 -0.05
N GLY A 8 9.39 -11.81 -0.18
CA GLY A 8 10.32 -10.83 0.41
C GLY A 8 10.35 -10.90 1.93
N SER A 9 9.20 -10.99 2.59
CA SER A 9 9.15 -11.11 4.06
C SER A 9 9.80 -12.40 4.55
N MET A 10 9.54 -13.52 3.86
CA MET A 10 10.17 -14.81 4.17
C MET A 10 11.70 -14.74 3.99
N LEU A 11 12.18 -14.16 2.90
CA LEU A 11 13.62 -14.01 2.65
C LEU A 11 14.30 -13.16 3.73
N ILE A 12 13.71 -11.99 4.05
CA ILE A 12 14.26 -11.09 5.07
C ILE A 12 14.27 -11.76 6.45
N SER A 13 13.17 -12.43 6.83
CA SER A 13 13.11 -13.17 8.09
C SER A 13 14.17 -14.26 8.15
N PHE A 14 14.36 -14.99 7.05
CA PHE A 14 15.37 -16.04 6.95
C PHE A 14 16.80 -15.48 7.08
N GLU A 15 17.10 -14.36 6.40
CA GLU A 15 18.40 -13.70 6.50
C GLU A 15 18.69 -13.19 7.93
N VAL A 16 17.68 -12.62 8.60
CA VAL A 16 17.81 -12.15 9.99
C VAL A 16 18.07 -13.32 10.94
N VAL A 17 17.36 -14.45 10.76
CA VAL A 17 17.58 -15.67 11.58
C VAL A 17 18.95 -16.27 11.34
N ILE A 18 19.37 -16.40 10.08
CA ILE A 18 20.73 -16.91 9.76
C ILE A 18 21.81 -15.96 10.33
N GLY A 19 21.65 -14.65 10.15
CA GLY A 19 22.57 -13.67 10.72
C GLY A 19 22.66 -13.79 12.25
N GLY A 20 21.53 -13.97 12.92
CA GLY A 20 21.47 -14.23 14.36
C GLY A 20 22.26 -15.50 14.77
N ILE A 21 22.02 -16.60 14.06
CA ILE A 21 22.71 -17.88 14.32
C ILE A 21 24.24 -17.74 14.13
N LEU A 22 24.65 -17.07 13.05
CA LEU A 22 26.07 -16.84 12.77
C LEU A 22 26.77 -15.97 13.82
N LEU A 23 26.04 -15.02 14.43
CA LEU A 23 26.58 -14.09 15.43
C LEU A 23 26.56 -14.68 16.85
N ALA A 24 25.56 -15.46 17.23
CA ALA A 24 25.33 -15.87 18.62
C ALA A 24 24.96 -17.35 18.79
N GLY A 25 25.08 -18.20 17.74
CA GLY A 25 24.72 -19.61 17.77
C GLY A 25 23.23 -19.82 18.05
N GLU A 26 22.89 -20.77 18.93
CA GLU A 26 21.48 -21.07 19.26
C GLU A 26 20.72 -19.87 19.84
N ARG A 27 21.38 -19.02 20.63
CA ARG A 27 20.78 -17.76 21.14
C ARG A 27 20.46 -16.76 20.05
N GLY A 28 21.05 -16.91 18.88
CA GLY A 28 20.83 -16.04 17.72
C GLY A 28 19.42 -16.15 17.17
N ILE A 29 18.72 -17.28 17.36
CA ILE A 29 17.32 -17.44 16.95
C ILE A 29 16.42 -16.54 17.80
N ASP A 30 16.60 -16.54 19.12
CA ASP A 30 15.84 -15.69 20.03
C ASP A 30 16.12 -14.20 19.78
N MET A 31 17.39 -13.86 19.52
CA MET A 31 17.78 -12.49 19.18
C MET A 31 17.14 -12.03 17.87
N ALA A 32 17.10 -12.87 16.84
CA ALA A 32 16.47 -12.57 15.56
C ALA A 32 14.95 -12.39 15.72
N TYR A 33 14.31 -13.30 16.46
CA TYR A 33 12.88 -13.21 16.74
C TYR A 33 12.54 -11.91 17.49
N ASN A 34 13.25 -11.60 18.56
CA ASN A 34 13.05 -10.36 19.33
C ASN A 34 13.29 -9.13 18.46
N PHE A 35 14.32 -9.11 17.62
CA PHE A 35 14.57 -8.01 16.68
C PHE A 35 13.38 -7.78 15.73
N LEU A 36 12.81 -8.84 15.16
CA LEU A 36 11.67 -8.72 14.24
C LEU A 36 10.41 -8.23 14.97
N MET A 37 10.22 -8.63 16.23
CA MET A 37 9.08 -8.22 17.05
C MET A 37 9.22 -6.81 17.63
N ASP A 38 10.43 -6.45 18.07
CA ASP A 38 10.70 -5.15 18.69
C ASP A 38 10.77 -4.01 17.63
N TYR A 39 11.07 -4.36 16.37
CA TYR A 39 11.25 -3.37 15.30
C TYR A 39 10.37 -3.64 14.06
N PRO A 40 9.03 -3.81 14.19
CA PRO A 40 8.15 -4.19 13.09
C PRO A 40 8.14 -3.17 11.94
N ASN A 41 8.32 -1.88 12.25
CA ASN A 41 8.37 -0.83 11.25
C ASN A 41 9.61 -0.91 10.34
N PHE A 42 10.77 -1.30 10.86
CA PHE A 42 11.98 -1.52 10.05
C PHE A 42 11.83 -2.74 9.16
N PHE A 43 11.24 -3.82 9.68
CA PHE A 43 10.92 -5.00 8.90
C PHE A 43 9.97 -4.65 7.75
N SER A 44 8.91 -3.90 8.03
CA SER A 44 7.95 -3.43 7.03
C SER A 44 8.60 -2.58 5.93
N ILE A 45 9.52 -1.67 6.28
CA ILE A 45 10.29 -0.90 5.30
C ILE A 45 11.02 -1.83 4.34
N ALA A 46 11.74 -2.82 4.84
CA ALA A 46 12.50 -3.76 4.03
C ALA A 46 11.57 -4.57 3.09
N VAL A 47 10.43 -5.05 3.61
CA VAL A 47 9.40 -5.78 2.83
C VAL A 47 8.81 -4.93 1.70
N TYR A 48 8.57 -3.64 1.92
CA TYR A 48 8.04 -2.74 0.88
C TYR A 48 9.08 -2.30 -0.14
N LEU A 49 10.36 -2.22 0.24
CA LEU A 49 11.44 -1.82 -0.67
C LEU A 49 11.63 -2.81 -1.82
N ILE A 50 11.53 -4.11 -1.57
CA ILE A 50 11.72 -5.15 -2.60
C ILE A 50 10.73 -4.99 -3.75
N PRO A 51 9.39 -5.05 -3.53
CA PRO A 51 8.44 -4.87 -4.62
C PRO A 51 8.48 -3.47 -5.23
N THR A 52 8.78 -2.43 -4.45
CA THR A 52 8.93 -1.07 -4.98
C THR A 52 10.09 -0.97 -5.96
N ALA A 53 11.24 -1.58 -5.64
CA ALA A 53 12.41 -1.62 -6.51
C ALA A 53 12.18 -2.37 -7.83
N ILE A 54 11.17 -3.23 -7.90
CA ILE A 54 10.78 -3.96 -9.12
C ILE A 54 9.66 -3.22 -9.87
N MET A 55 8.61 -2.82 -9.16
CA MET A 55 7.38 -2.31 -9.77
C MET A 55 7.55 -0.88 -10.29
N LEU A 56 8.31 -0.04 -9.59
CA LEU A 56 8.53 1.35 -10.01
C LEU A 56 9.33 1.47 -11.31
N PRO A 57 10.48 0.76 -11.51
CA PRO A 57 11.14 0.70 -12.80
C PRO A 57 10.26 0.08 -13.89
N TRP A 58 9.50 -0.97 -13.59
CA TRP A 58 8.58 -1.56 -14.57
C TRP A 58 7.56 -0.51 -15.06
N TYR A 59 6.92 0.21 -14.14
CA TYR A 59 6.00 1.30 -14.50
C TYR A 59 6.70 2.38 -15.35
N TYR A 60 7.91 2.79 -14.93
CA TYR A 60 8.69 3.78 -15.66
C TYR A 60 8.93 3.37 -17.12
N PHE A 61 9.48 2.18 -17.35
CA PHE A 61 9.78 1.70 -18.70
C PHE A 61 8.52 1.41 -19.53
N ALA A 62 7.46 0.92 -18.91
CA ALA A 62 6.22 0.57 -19.62
C ALA A 62 5.41 1.80 -20.07
N PHE A 63 5.43 2.90 -19.31
CA PHE A 63 4.48 4.00 -19.49
C PHE A 63 5.09 5.40 -19.49
N ILE A 64 6.22 5.64 -18.84
CA ILE A 64 6.80 6.98 -18.68
C ILE A 64 7.93 7.24 -19.65
N GLU A 65 8.83 6.29 -19.88
CA GLU A 65 10.04 6.46 -20.70
C GLU A 65 9.72 7.06 -22.08
N LYS A 66 8.73 6.51 -22.77
CA LYS A 66 8.31 6.98 -24.11
C LYS A 66 7.75 8.40 -24.14
N LYS A 67 7.14 8.83 -23.03
CA LYS A 67 6.58 10.20 -22.88
C LYS A 67 7.65 11.20 -22.42
N GLY A 68 8.78 10.73 -21.88
CA GLY A 68 9.82 11.53 -21.26
C GLY A 68 9.46 11.97 -19.83
N PHE A 69 10.28 11.59 -18.86
CA PHE A 69 10.04 11.87 -17.43
C PHE A 69 9.80 13.36 -17.13
N ARG A 70 10.66 14.22 -17.69
CA ARG A 70 10.54 15.68 -17.49
C ARG A 70 9.26 16.27 -18.08
N GLN A 71 8.79 15.73 -19.21
CA GLN A 71 7.54 16.17 -19.84
C GLN A 71 6.34 15.74 -19.01
N THR A 72 6.33 14.50 -18.55
CA THR A 72 5.29 13.94 -17.67
C THR A 72 5.22 14.75 -16.36
N LEU A 73 6.35 14.96 -15.69
CA LEU A 73 6.42 15.73 -14.46
C LEU A 73 5.91 17.18 -14.65
N ARG A 74 6.33 17.87 -15.73
CA ARG A 74 5.85 19.23 -16.02
C ARG A 74 4.35 19.28 -16.31
N ALA A 75 3.80 18.28 -17.00
CA ALA A 75 2.38 18.23 -17.29
C ALA A 75 1.54 18.13 -16.01
N HIS A 76 1.98 17.28 -15.07
CA HIS A 76 1.28 17.10 -13.79
C HIS A 76 1.48 18.31 -12.85
N THR A 77 2.70 18.84 -12.73
CA THR A 77 2.96 19.97 -11.84
C THR A 77 2.28 21.27 -12.29
N ARG A 78 2.10 21.49 -13.60
CA ARG A 78 1.35 22.64 -14.12
C ARG A 78 -0.12 22.65 -13.76
N ARG A 79 -0.70 21.48 -13.47
CA ARG A 79 -2.11 21.34 -13.06
C ARG A 79 -2.31 21.55 -11.56
N LEU A 80 -1.24 21.53 -10.76
CA LEU A 80 -1.30 21.77 -9.33
C LEU A 80 -1.57 23.26 -9.08
N SER A 81 -2.71 23.56 -8.52
CA SER A 81 -3.08 24.88 -8.02
C SER A 81 -3.34 24.80 -6.51
N PRO A 82 -3.28 25.91 -5.77
CA PRO A 82 -3.58 25.91 -4.32
C PRO A 82 -4.93 25.29 -3.99
N ILE A 83 -5.92 25.43 -4.86
CA ILE A 83 -7.25 24.82 -4.68
C ILE A 83 -7.22 23.31 -4.70
N CYS A 84 -6.25 22.68 -5.41
CA CYS A 84 -6.09 21.22 -5.40
C CYS A 84 -5.78 20.71 -3.99
N PHE A 85 -4.97 21.41 -3.22
CA PHE A 85 -4.65 21.04 -1.84
C PHE A 85 -5.88 21.12 -0.93
N VAL A 86 -6.75 22.11 -1.15
CA VAL A 86 -8.04 22.21 -0.44
C VAL A 86 -8.93 21.01 -0.77
N TRP A 87 -9.04 20.66 -2.06
CA TRP A 87 -9.84 19.49 -2.46
C TRP A 87 -9.27 18.18 -1.94
N VAL A 88 -7.95 18.03 -1.92
CA VAL A 88 -7.30 16.85 -1.32
C VAL A 88 -7.64 16.76 0.16
N ALA A 89 -7.54 17.87 0.91
CA ALA A 89 -7.90 17.90 2.34
C ALA A 89 -9.38 17.54 2.56
N VAL A 90 -10.30 18.10 1.76
CA VAL A 90 -11.74 17.77 1.84
C VAL A 90 -12.00 16.30 1.52
N LEU A 91 -11.38 15.76 0.47
CA LEU A 91 -11.52 14.35 0.10
C LEU A 91 -10.94 13.42 1.16
N THR A 92 -9.78 13.75 1.75
CA THR A 92 -9.18 13.00 2.85
C THR A 92 -10.10 12.97 4.06
N PHE A 93 -10.64 14.13 4.43
CA PHE A 93 -11.60 14.23 5.55
C PHE A 93 -12.87 13.40 5.28
N ALA A 94 -13.43 13.51 4.08
CA ALA A 94 -14.62 12.72 3.69
C ALA A 94 -14.33 11.22 3.67
N ALA A 95 -13.18 10.79 3.12
CA ALA A 95 -12.77 9.40 3.10
C ALA A 95 -12.56 8.84 4.51
N GLN A 96 -11.94 9.62 5.41
CA GLN A 96 -11.77 9.24 6.82
C GLN A 96 -13.11 9.00 7.51
N HIS A 97 -14.09 9.89 7.32
CA HIS A 97 -15.41 9.71 7.91
C HIS A 97 -16.17 8.53 7.30
N ALA A 98 -16.08 8.34 5.99
CA ALA A 98 -16.66 7.18 5.32
C ALA A 98 -16.06 5.86 5.85
N THR A 99 -14.74 5.81 6.01
CA THR A 99 -14.05 4.64 6.61
C THR A 99 -14.52 4.40 8.05
N SER A 100 -14.62 5.46 8.88
CA SER A 100 -15.10 5.35 10.25
C SER A 100 -16.55 4.81 10.33
N LEU A 101 -17.42 5.24 9.40
CA LEU A 101 -18.79 4.69 9.31
C LEU A 101 -18.79 3.21 8.95
N VAL A 102 -17.95 2.80 7.99
CA VAL A 102 -17.79 1.39 7.61
C VAL A 102 -17.31 0.57 8.81
N MET A 103 -16.30 1.04 9.53
CA MET A 103 -15.76 0.35 10.71
C MET A 103 -16.84 0.23 11.81
N THR A 104 -17.61 1.29 12.06
CA THR A 104 -18.72 1.24 13.02
C THR A 104 -19.79 0.23 12.61
N LEU A 105 -20.12 0.17 11.32
CA LEU A 105 -21.09 -0.82 10.81
C LEU A 105 -20.57 -2.26 10.96
N VAL A 106 -19.29 -2.48 10.68
CA VAL A 106 -18.68 -3.82 10.87
C VAL A 106 -18.67 -4.19 12.34
N ASP A 107 -18.33 -3.26 13.23
CA ASP A 107 -18.35 -3.50 14.67
C ASP A 107 -19.75 -3.89 15.19
N LEU A 108 -20.79 -3.21 14.70
CA LEU A 108 -22.18 -3.51 15.05
C LEU A 108 -22.68 -4.84 14.48
N LEU A 109 -22.29 -5.20 13.27
CA LEU A 109 -22.81 -6.38 12.56
C LEU A 109 -21.97 -7.65 12.78
N ALA A 110 -20.68 -7.49 13.00
CA ALA A 110 -19.71 -8.57 13.15
C ALA A 110 -18.56 -8.18 14.12
N PRO A 111 -18.86 -8.06 15.43
CA PRO A 111 -17.89 -7.62 16.44
C PRO A 111 -16.60 -8.46 16.47
N SER A 112 -16.71 -9.79 16.23
CA SER A 112 -15.53 -10.68 16.18
C SER A 112 -14.56 -10.30 15.07
N VAL A 113 -15.08 -9.95 13.89
CA VAL A 113 -14.25 -9.52 12.74
C VAL A 113 -13.55 -8.18 13.05
N MET A 114 -14.22 -7.29 13.78
CA MET A 114 -13.61 -6.03 14.21
C MET A 114 -12.53 -6.27 15.25
N ASN A 115 -12.74 -7.17 16.22
CA ASN A 115 -11.74 -7.51 17.22
C ASN A 115 -10.48 -8.09 16.58
N ASP A 116 -10.62 -9.03 15.64
CA ASP A 116 -9.49 -9.60 14.88
C ASP A 116 -8.72 -8.51 14.10
N TYR A 117 -9.44 -7.54 13.55
CA TYR A 117 -8.83 -6.40 12.86
C TYR A 117 -8.06 -5.49 13.82
N MET A 118 -8.63 -5.19 14.99
CA MET A 118 -7.96 -4.36 15.99
C MET A 118 -6.70 -5.02 16.55
N GLU A 119 -6.74 -6.34 16.81
CA GLU A 119 -5.57 -7.12 17.23
C GLU A 119 -4.46 -7.07 16.15
N LEU A 120 -4.83 -7.17 14.87
CA LEU A 120 -3.89 -7.02 13.75
C LEU A 120 -3.23 -5.63 13.75
N ILE A 121 -3.99 -4.56 13.97
CA ILE A 121 -3.45 -3.19 14.03
C ILE A 121 -2.48 -3.02 15.20
N GLU A 122 -2.83 -3.51 16.38
CA GLU A 122 -1.97 -3.42 17.58
C GLU A 122 -0.66 -4.17 17.40
N THR A 123 -0.70 -5.38 16.84
CA THR A 123 0.49 -6.22 16.62
C THR A 123 1.36 -5.77 15.45
N SER A 124 0.81 -5.00 14.52
CA SER A 124 1.55 -4.52 13.33
C SER A 124 2.49 -3.34 13.59
N GLY A 125 2.55 -2.80 14.81
CA GLY A 125 3.32 -1.60 15.15
C GLY A 125 2.75 -0.30 14.55
N MET A 126 1.52 -0.32 14.03
CA MET A 126 0.85 0.86 13.45
C MET A 126 0.46 1.91 14.51
N THR A 127 0.53 1.57 15.78
CA THR A 127 0.21 2.47 16.90
C THR A 127 1.43 3.23 17.43
N GLU A 128 2.65 2.87 16.99
CA GLU A 128 3.89 3.50 17.44
C GLU A 128 4.34 4.60 16.47
N TYR A 129 4.09 5.85 16.82
CA TYR A 129 4.46 7.00 15.99
C TYR A 129 5.96 7.27 16.06
N SER A 130 6.68 6.90 14.99
CA SER A 130 8.10 7.12 14.80
C SER A 130 8.41 7.54 13.37
N ILE A 131 9.64 7.95 13.07
CA ILE A 131 10.07 8.20 11.67
C ILE A 131 9.98 6.90 10.86
N ALA A 132 10.35 5.76 11.44
CA ALA A 132 10.25 4.46 10.80
C ALA A 132 8.79 4.11 10.49
N TRP A 133 7.87 4.36 11.42
CA TRP A 133 6.43 4.24 11.20
C TRP A 133 5.95 5.12 10.04
N ALA A 134 6.36 6.39 10.01
CA ALA A 134 5.95 7.29 8.93
C ALA A 134 6.42 6.79 7.55
N VAL A 135 7.64 6.27 7.46
CA VAL A 135 8.16 5.71 6.20
C VAL A 135 7.44 4.42 5.83
N SER A 136 7.26 3.49 6.79
CA SER A 136 6.64 2.17 6.56
C SER A 136 5.14 2.23 6.27
N THR A 137 4.45 3.29 6.72
CA THR A 137 2.98 3.37 6.65
C THR A 137 2.49 4.48 5.73
N LEU A 138 3.12 5.66 5.76
CA LEU A 138 2.63 6.84 5.03
C LEU A 138 3.36 7.08 3.70
N ILE A 139 4.56 6.51 3.49
CA ILE A 139 5.37 6.81 2.30
C ILE A 139 5.47 5.61 1.38
N LEU A 140 6.03 4.50 1.84
CA LEU A 140 6.30 3.35 0.96
C LEU A 140 5.03 2.64 0.46
N PRO A 141 4.03 2.32 1.31
CA PRO A 141 2.82 1.67 0.84
C PRO A 141 2.08 2.49 -0.22
N PRO A 142 1.77 3.78 -0.03
CA PRO A 142 1.09 4.57 -1.07
C PRO A 142 1.86 4.64 -2.39
N ILE A 143 3.20 4.79 -2.36
CA ILE A 143 4.00 4.80 -3.59
C ILE A 143 3.86 3.47 -4.35
N LEU A 144 4.00 2.35 -3.64
CA LEU A 144 3.87 1.02 -4.23
C LEU A 144 2.45 0.77 -4.75
N GLU A 145 1.44 1.08 -3.95
CA GLU A 145 0.03 0.88 -4.27
C GLU A 145 -0.39 1.69 -5.50
N GLU A 146 -0.08 2.99 -5.54
CA GLU A 146 -0.38 3.82 -6.71
C GLU A 146 0.36 3.34 -7.96
N THR A 147 1.63 2.94 -7.83
CA THR A 147 2.40 2.39 -8.94
C THR A 147 1.75 1.12 -9.50
N VAL A 148 1.30 0.22 -8.64
CA VAL A 148 0.75 -1.07 -9.07
C VAL A 148 -0.69 -0.92 -9.55
N PHE A 149 -1.57 -0.33 -8.75
CA PHE A 149 -3.02 -0.35 -9.04
C PHE A 149 -3.39 0.70 -10.09
N ARG A 150 -2.87 1.93 -10.02
CA ARG A 150 -3.20 3.00 -10.98
C ARG A 150 -2.17 3.07 -12.10
N GLY A 151 -0.90 2.87 -11.78
CA GLY A 151 0.19 2.89 -12.76
C GLY A 151 0.21 1.66 -13.67
N LEU A 152 0.12 0.45 -13.13
CA LEU A 152 0.23 -0.78 -13.92
C LEU A 152 -1.14 -1.37 -14.25
N ILE A 153 -1.94 -1.81 -13.26
CA ILE A 153 -3.18 -2.57 -13.50
C ILE A 153 -4.17 -1.75 -14.33
N LEU A 154 -4.51 -0.55 -13.89
CA LEU A 154 -5.51 0.27 -14.58
C LEU A 154 -5.07 0.63 -16.00
N GLN A 155 -3.79 0.99 -16.19
CA GLN A 155 -3.28 1.35 -17.53
C GLN A 155 -3.14 0.12 -18.45
N TYR A 156 -2.72 -1.05 -17.95
CA TYR A 156 -2.70 -2.25 -18.77
C TYR A 156 -4.10 -2.69 -19.19
N LEU A 157 -5.09 -2.65 -18.28
CA LEU A 157 -6.49 -2.91 -18.62
C LEU A 157 -6.99 -1.93 -19.68
N GLY A 158 -6.64 -0.65 -19.60
CA GLY A 158 -6.93 0.33 -20.64
C GLY A 158 -6.33 -0.04 -22.00
N LYS A 159 -5.09 -0.55 -22.03
CA LYS A 159 -4.44 -1.01 -23.28
C LYS A 159 -5.13 -2.23 -23.93
N THR A 160 -5.83 -3.07 -23.16
CA THR A 160 -6.62 -4.19 -23.72
C THR A 160 -7.94 -3.74 -24.35
N GLY A 161 -8.26 -2.46 -24.30
CA GLY A 161 -9.54 -1.92 -24.78
C GLY A 161 -10.68 -2.03 -23.77
N ALA A 162 -10.40 -2.38 -22.52
CA ALA A 162 -11.42 -2.41 -21.48
C ALA A 162 -12.01 -1.02 -21.25
N LYS A 163 -13.34 -0.95 -21.10
CA LYS A 163 -14.00 0.31 -20.73
C LYS A 163 -13.52 0.74 -19.35
N PHE A 164 -13.28 2.04 -19.17
CA PHE A 164 -12.76 2.60 -17.91
C PHE A 164 -13.49 2.07 -16.66
N PHE A 165 -14.83 2.05 -16.70
CA PHE A 165 -15.62 1.60 -15.55
C PHE A 165 -15.29 0.16 -15.15
N ALA A 166 -15.18 -0.76 -16.12
CA ALA A 166 -14.81 -2.15 -15.86
C ALA A 166 -13.35 -2.25 -15.33
N ALA A 167 -12.42 -1.55 -15.97
CA ALA A 167 -11.03 -1.52 -15.53
C ALA A 167 -10.89 -0.97 -14.09
N ASN A 168 -11.65 0.08 -13.76
CA ASN A 168 -11.64 0.68 -12.43
C ASN A 168 -12.22 -0.25 -11.36
N ILE A 169 -13.32 -0.97 -11.65
CA ILE A 169 -13.85 -1.98 -10.73
C ILE A 169 -12.82 -3.10 -10.50
N ILE A 170 -12.22 -3.62 -11.57
CA ILE A 170 -11.24 -4.71 -11.48
C ILE A 170 -10.06 -4.28 -10.61
N GLN A 171 -9.44 -3.10 -10.87
CA GLN A 171 -8.32 -2.64 -10.06
C GLN A 171 -8.72 -2.39 -8.60
N ALA A 172 -9.94 -1.89 -8.33
CA ALA A 172 -10.42 -1.65 -6.98
C ALA A 172 -10.68 -2.96 -6.20
N VAL A 173 -11.20 -3.99 -6.87
CA VAL A 173 -11.33 -5.34 -6.29
C VAL A 173 -9.96 -5.90 -5.90
N PHE A 174 -8.98 -5.84 -6.83
CA PHE A 174 -7.62 -6.28 -6.51
C PHE A 174 -6.98 -5.45 -5.40
N PHE A 175 -7.26 -4.15 -5.33
CA PHE A 175 -6.79 -3.28 -4.26
C PHE A 175 -7.37 -3.69 -2.89
N GLY A 176 -8.68 -3.99 -2.83
CA GLY A 176 -9.30 -4.51 -1.61
C GLY A 176 -8.73 -5.87 -1.19
N ILE A 177 -8.62 -6.82 -2.12
CA ILE A 177 -8.07 -8.16 -1.85
C ILE A 177 -6.61 -8.07 -1.38
N PHE A 178 -5.83 -7.15 -1.92
CA PHE A 178 -4.43 -6.95 -1.56
C PHE A 178 -4.21 -6.73 -0.05
N HIS A 179 -5.16 -6.14 0.64
CA HIS A 179 -5.05 -5.88 2.08
C HIS A 179 -5.24 -7.11 2.96
N MET A 180 -5.70 -8.25 2.42
CA MET A 180 -5.82 -9.55 3.09
C MET A 180 -6.61 -9.53 4.40
N ASN A 181 -7.34 -8.46 4.66
CA ASN A 181 -8.22 -8.28 5.81
C ASN A 181 -9.59 -7.81 5.33
N LEU A 182 -10.66 -8.40 5.88
CA LEU A 182 -12.03 -8.17 5.40
C LEU A 182 -12.47 -6.72 5.64
N VAL A 183 -12.17 -6.16 6.82
CA VAL A 183 -12.53 -4.78 7.18
C VAL A 183 -11.80 -3.80 6.28
N GLN A 184 -10.48 -3.96 6.19
CA GLN A 184 -9.62 -3.10 5.38
C GLN A 184 -9.94 -3.25 3.89
N GLY A 185 -10.13 -4.48 3.40
CA GLY A 185 -10.47 -4.76 2.01
C GLY A 185 -11.77 -4.11 1.58
N PHE A 186 -12.75 -4.05 2.47
CA PHE A 186 -14.06 -3.45 2.16
C PHE A 186 -13.94 -1.93 1.96
N TYR A 187 -13.35 -1.19 2.90
CA TYR A 187 -13.25 0.26 2.72
C TYR A 187 -12.21 0.66 1.66
N THR A 188 -11.14 -0.11 1.50
CA THR A 188 -10.13 0.17 0.46
C THR A 188 -10.65 -0.12 -0.95
N PHE A 189 -11.60 -1.03 -1.13
CA PHE A 189 -12.31 -1.19 -2.40
C PHE A 189 -12.97 0.13 -2.84
N PHE A 190 -13.74 0.78 -1.97
CA PHE A 190 -14.38 2.06 -2.30
C PHE A 190 -13.35 3.19 -2.50
N LEU A 191 -12.31 3.21 -1.68
CA LEU A 191 -11.19 4.13 -1.88
C LEU A 191 -10.49 3.87 -3.22
N GLY A 192 -10.33 2.60 -3.58
CA GLY A 192 -9.81 2.16 -4.88
C GLY A 192 -10.58 2.70 -6.06
N LEU A 193 -11.92 2.64 -6.01
CA LEU A 193 -12.80 3.21 -7.04
C LEU A 193 -12.61 4.72 -7.18
N LEU A 194 -12.55 5.43 -6.05
CA LEU A 194 -12.36 6.88 -6.02
C LEU A 194 -11.00 7.27 -6.61
N LEU A 195 -9.92 6.67 -6.12
CA LEU A 195 -8.55 6.99 -6.55
C LEU A 195 -8.33 6.61 -8.03
N GLY A 196 -8.90 5.49 -8.48
CA GLY A 196 -8.86 5.12 -9.89
C GLY A 196 -9.63 6.09 -10.80
N TYR A 197 -10.76 6.63 -10.33
CA TYR A 197 -11.47 7.69 -11.04
C TYR A 197 -10.66 9.00 -11.09
N LEU A 198 -10.04 9.38 -9.98
CA LEU A 198 -9.18 10.57 -9.92
C LEU A 198 -7.96 10.42 -10.85
N ALA A 199 -7.30 9.26 -10.83
CA ALA A 199 -6.21 8.97 -11.75
C ALA A 199 -6.66 9.13 -13.22
N TYR A 200 -7.77 8.51 -13.61
CA TYR A 200 -8.31 8.63 -14.97
C TYR A 200 -8.71 10.04 -15.36
N ARG A 201 -9.24 10.82 -14.42
CA ARG A 201 -9.77 12.17 -14.72
C ARG A 201 -8.67 13.21 -14.85
N TYR A 202 -7.54 13.01 -14.16
CA TYR A 202 -6.48 14.02 -14.04
C TYR A 202 -5.14 13.59 -14.67
N ASP A 203 -5.01 12.35 -15.17
CA ASP A 203 -3.85 11.85 -15.92
C ASP A 203 -3.96 12.23 -17.43
#